data_b5d89480f29f354ffa68ba04243a64d7
#
_entry.id   b5d89480f29f354ffa68ba04243a64d7
#
_cell.length_a   1.000
_cell.length_b   1.000
_cell.length_c   1.000
_cell.angle_alpha   90.00
_cell.angle_beta   90.00
_cell.angle_gamma   90.00
#
_symmetry.space_group_name_H-M   'P 1'
#
loop_
_entity.id
_entity.type
_entity.pdbx_description
1 polymer ?
#
loop_
_entity_poly.entity_id
_entity_poly.type
_entity_poly.pdbx_seq_one_letter_code
_entity_poly.pdbx_strand_id
1 'polypeptide(L)'
;MINKILDLYTRCGKSLLDNGINDAVLPISVANEALALFSEAKWVVLGGDVYQYENDEMKNFYADWYCNLVVPSESCNYAKEHLQKLRGDNIYISFTIKN
;
A
#
# COMPACT_ATOMS: atom_id res chain seq x y z
N MET A 1 14.53 -6.96 -8.99
CA MET A 1 13.31 -7.02 -8.17
C MET A 1 13.00 -5.72 -7.46
N ILE A 2 13.92 -5.26 -6.61
CA ILE A 2 13.74 -3.98 -5.90
C ILE A 2 13.61 -2.81 -6.87
N ASN A 3 14.26 -2.88 -8.04
CA ASN A 3 14.17 -1.82 -9.05
C ASN A 3 12.76 -1.68 -9.61
N LYS A 4 12.00 -2.77 -9.71
CA LYS A 4 10.60 -2.73 -10.17
C LYS A 4 9.70 -2.08 -9.13
N ILE A 5 9.97 -2.32 -7.86
CA ILE A 5 9.23 -1.70 -6.76
C ILE A 5 9.47 -0.20 -6.74
N LEU A 6 10.75 0.21 -6.80
CA LEU A 6 11.11 1.63 -6.85
C LEU A 6 10.50 2.33 -8.07
N ASP A 7 10.50 1.65 -9.21
CA ASP A 7 9.89 2.18 -10.43
C ASP A 7 8.38 2.41 -10.26
N LEU A 8 7.69 1.45 -9.63
CA LEU A 8 6.26 1.57 -9.39
C LEU A 8 5.95 2.79 -8.51
N TYR A 9 6.70 2.96 -7.42
CA TYR A 9 6.52 4.12 -6.53
C TYR A 9 6.89 5.43 -7.22
N THR A 10 7.89 5.42 -8.09
CA THR A 10 8.29 6.61 -8.85
C THR A 10 7.20 7.04 -9.82
N ARG A 11 6.59 6.08 -10.52
CA ARG A 11 5.55 6.36 -11.51
C ARG A 11 4.19 6.67 -10.91
N CYS A 12 3.84 6.00 -9.83
CA CYS A 12 2.46 6.00 -9.31
C CYS A 12 2.33 6.54 -7.89
N GLY A 13 3.42 6.63 -7.13
CA GLY A 13 3.37 7.00 -5.74
C GLY A 13 3.12 8.47 -5.50
N LYS A 14 2.54 8.79 -4.36
CA LYS A 14 2.42 10.17 -3.86
C LYS A 14 3.03 10.24 -2.47
N SER A 15 3.72 11.36 -2.20
CA SER A 15 4.32 11.60 -0.90
C SER A 15 3.28 12.10 0.10
N LEU A 16 3.42 11.70 1.36
CA LEU A 16 2.60 12.19 2.47
C LEU A 16 3.30 13.32 3.24
N LEU A 17 4.38 13.90 2.70
CA LEU A 17 5.13 14.95 3.39
C LEU A 17 4.26 16.16 3.71
N ASP A 18 3.30 16.51 2.87
CA ASP A 18 2.38 17.61 3.11
C ASP A 18 1.48 17.35 4.33
N ASN A 19 1.32 16.08 4.71
CA ASN A 19 0.60 15.68 5.91
C ASN A 19 1.53 15.52 7.12
N GLY A 20 2.82 15.85 6.97
CA GLY A 20 3.81 15.69 8.02
C GLY A 20 4.28 14.26 8.22
N ILE A 21 4.01 13.38 7.27
CA ILE A 21 4.36 11.95 7.34
C ILE A 21 5.43 11.65 6.30
N ASN A 22 6.56 11.10 6.74
CA ASN A 22 7.65 10.72 5.84
C ASN A 22 7.38 9.33 5.25
N ASP A 23 6.43 9.25 4.35
CA ASP A 23 6.00 8.01 3.72
C ASP A 23 5.42 8.32 2.33
N ALA A 24 5.14 7.27 1.58
CA ALA A 24 4.54 7.37 0.26
C ALA A 24 3.36 6.40 0.15
N VAL A 25 2.38 6.77 -0.66
CA VAL A 25 1.20 5.95 -0.89
C VAL A 25 1.09 5.60 -2.37
N LEU A 26 0.42 4.49 -2.65
CA LEU A 26 0.11 4.05 -4.02
C LEU A 26 -1.40 4.06 -4.22
N PRO A 27 -1.87 4.45 -5.42
CA PRO A 27 -3.30 4.34 -5.72
C PRO A 27 -3.73 2.88 -5.70
N ILE A 28 -4.97 2.64 -5.26
CA ILE A 28 -5.49 1.28 -5.15
C ILE A 28 -5.46 0.53 -6.48
N SER A 29 -5.52 1.25 -7.59
CA SER A 29 -5.48 0.65 -8.93
C SER A 29 -4.20 -0.13 -9.21
N VAL A 30 -3.08 0.21 -8.55
CA VAL A 30 -1.81 -0.50 -8.73
C VAL A 30 -1.43 -1.33 -7.50
N ALA A 31 -2.31 -1.42 -6.50
CA ALA A 31 -2.00 -2.14 -5.27
C ALA A 31 -1.72 -3.62 -5.50
N ASN A 32 -2.48 -4.27 -6.39
CA ASN A 32 -2.25 -5.69 -6.70
C ASN A 32 -0.89 -5.91 -7.36
N GLU A 33 -0.48 -5.01 -8.23
CA GLU A 33 0.85 -5.06 -8.84
C GLU A 33 1.94 -4.92 -7.77
N ALA A 34 1.76 -3.98 -6.84
CA ALA A 34 2.69 -3.79 -5.73
C ALA A 34 2.81 -5.05 -4.88
N LEU A 35 1.67 -5.66 -4.53
CA LEU A 35 1.66 -6.88 -3.71
C LEU A 35 2.36 -8.04 -4.41
N ALA A 36 2.19 -8.17 -5.73
CA ALA A 36 2.89 -9.20 -6.49
C ALA A 36 4.41 -8.97 -6.45
N LEU A 37 4.86 -7.73 -6.58
CA LEU A 37 6.27 -7.39 -6.53
C LEU A 37 6.86 -7.63 -5.13
N PHE A 38 6.13 -7.29 -4.08
CA PHE A 38 6.56 -7.55 -2.70
C PHE A 38 6.72 -9.05 -2.46
N SER A 39 5.76 -9.85 -2.93
CA SER A 39 5.82 -11.30 -2.80
C SER A 39 7.03 -11.88 -3.54
N GLU A 40 7.28 -11.42 -4.75
CA GLU A 40 8.45 -11.84 -5.53
C GLU A 40 9.76 -11.49 -4.83
N ALA A 41 9.82 -10.32 -4.18
CA ALA A 41 10.99 -9.88 -3.43
C ALA A 41 11.11 -10.59 -2.07
N LYS A 42 10.13 -11.41 -1.70
CA LYS A 42 10.03 -12.10 -0.42
C LYS A 42 9.93 -11.14 0.75
N TRP A 43 9.23 -10.04 0.54
CA TRP A 43 8.93 -9.06 1.57
C TRP A 43 7.59 -9.40 2.23
N VAL A 44 7.52 -9.19 3.54
CA VAL A 44 6.30 -9.43 4.31
C VAL A 44 5.54 -8.13 4.43
N VAL A 45 4.23 -8.15 4.15
CA VAL A 45 3.36 -6.99 4.35
C VAL A 45 2.77 -7.09 5.75
N LEU A 46 3.22 -6.20 6.63
CA LEU A 46 2.78 -6.19 8.03
C LEU A 46 1.41 -5.55 8.23
N GLY A 47 0.98 -4.77 7.25
CA GLY A 47 -0.29 -4.07 7.30
C GLY A 47 -0.25 -2.86 6.40
N GLY A 48 -1.15 -1.94 6.63
CA GLY A 48 -1.15 -0.69 5.88
C GLY A 48 -2.21 0.28 6.37
N ASP A 49 -2.08 1.49 5.90
CA ASP A 49 -3.03 2.56 6.16
C ASP A 49 -3.71 2.95 4.84
N VAL A 50 -4.98 3.25 4.92
CA VAL A 50 -5.78 3.63 3.76
C VAL A 50 -6.09 5.11 3.83
N TYR A 51 -5.89 5.79 2.71
CA TYR A 51 -6.15 7.22 2.59
C TYR A 51 -7.10 7.47 1.43
N GLN A 52 -7.79 8.58 1.49
CA GLN A 52 -8.61 9.07 0.38
C GLN A 52 -8.13 10.47 0.02
N TYR A 53 -7.88 10.70 -1.28
CA TYR A 53 -7.50 12.02 -1.77
C TYR A 53 -8.77 12.79 -2.08
N GLU A 54 -8.99 13.88 -1.34
CA GLU A 54 -10.20 14.69 -1.44
C GLU A 54 -9.88 16.15 -1.15
N ASN A 55 -10.38 17.07 -1.98
CA ASN A 55 -10.15 18.50 -1.82
C ASN A 55 -8.66 18.86 -1.69
N ASP A 56 -7.83 18.25 -2.54
CA ASP A 56 -6.38 18.45 -2.58
C ASP A 56 -5.66 17.99 -1.30
N GLU A 57 -6.31 17.17 -0.49
CA GLU A 57 -5.73 16.62 0.74
C GLU A 57 -5.83 15.11 0.77
N MET A 58 -4.81 14.49 1.34
CA MET A 58 -4.80 13.05 1.60
C MET A 58 -5.35 12.84 3.02
N LYS A 59 -6.54 12.27 3.13
CA LYS A 59 -7.22 12.07 4.41
C LYS A 59 -7.21 10.61 4.80
N ASN A 60 -7.02 10.31 6.10
CA ASN A 60 -7.09 8.94 6.59
C ASN A 60 -8.52 8.41 6.41
N PHE A 61 -8.64 7.24 5.81
CA PHE A 61 -9.92 6.61 5.51
C PHE A 61 -10.41 5.68 6.63
N TYR A 62 -9.58 5.51 7.67
CA TYR A 62 -9.89 4.66 8.83
C TYR A 62 -10.20 3.21 8.49
N ALA A 63 -9.48 2.68 7.52
CA ALA A 63 -9.60 1.29 7.07
C ALA A 63 -8.25 0.57 7.10
N ASP A 64 -7.39 0.93 8.04
CA ASP A 64 -6.09 0.31 8.22
C ASP A 64 -6.25 -1.15 8.63
N TRP A 65 -5.22 -1.94 8.38
CA TRP A 65 -5.21 -3.35 8.75
C TRP A 65 -3.83 -3.76 9.25
N TYR A 66 -3.76 -4.89 9.83
CA TYR A 66 -2.65 -5.49 10.51
C TYR A 66 -2.56 -6.94 10.16
N CYS A 67 -1.39 -7.45 9.93
CA CYS A 67 -1.16 -8.82 9.53
C CYS A 67 -0.05 -9.45 10.38
N ASN A 68 -0.30 -10.62 10.96
CA ASN A 68 0.69 -11.36 11.73
C ASN A 68 1.30 -12.52 10.95
N LEU A 69 0.92 -12.69 9.68
CA LEU A 69 1.46 -13.75 8.83
C LEU A 69 2.88 -13.40 8.41
N VAL A 70 3.80 -14.34 8.58
CA VAL A 70 5.23 -14.11 8.32
C VAL A 70 5.69 -14.65 6.97
N VAL A 71 4.83 -15.38 6.26
CA VAL A 71 5.13 -15.87 4.92
C VAL A 71 4.77 -14.77 3.91
N PRO A 72 5.72 -14.32 3.07
CA PRO A 72 5.45 -13.21 2.15
C PRO A 72 4.20 -13.37 1.31
N SER A 73 4.02 -14.52 0.65
CA SER A 73 2.84 -14.74 -0.19
C SER A 73 1.54 -14.71 0.58
N GLU A 74 1.52 -15.25 1.80
CA GLU A 74 0.32 -15.25 2.64
C GLU A 74 0.00 -13.84 3.13
N SER A 75 1.01 -13.06 3.52
CA SER A 75 0.80 -11.67 3.95
C SER A 75 0.26 -10.81 2.81
N CYS A 76 0.75 -11.03 1.59
CA CYS A 76 0.27 -10.30 0.41
C CYS A 76 -1.16 -10.68 0.06
N ASN A 77 -1.52 -11.97 0.19
CA ASN A 77 -2.90 -12.41 -0.03
C ASN A 77 -3.86 -11.83 1.01
N TYR A 78 -3.44 -11.76 2.26
CA TYR A 78 -4.22 -11.16 3.32
C TYR A 78 -4.49 -9.68 3.02
N ALA A 79 -3.46 -8.94 2.60
CA ALA A 79 -3.60 -7.54 2.19
C ALA A 79 -4.56 -7.41 1.01
N LYS A 80 -4.43 -8.26 0.01
CA LYS A 80 -5.27 -8.24 -1.17
C LYS A 80 -6.75 -8.43 -0.81
N GLU A 81 -7.04 -9.38 0.07
CA GLU A 81 -8.41 -9.63 0.52
C GLU A 81 -8.98 -8.41 1.24
N HIS A 82 -8.18 -7.75 2.07
CA HIS A 82 -8.60 -6.54 2.75
C HIS A 82 -8.91 -5.43 1.75
N LEU A 83 -8.02 -5.21 0.79
CA LEU A 83 -8.19 -4.14 -0.20
C LEU A 83 -9.39 -4.36 -1.11
N GLN A 84 -9.74 -5.61 -1.38
CA GLN A 84 -10.91 -5.93 -2.20
C GLN A 84 -12.23 -5.49 -1.56
N LYS A 85 -12.24 -5.29 -0.27
CA LYS A 85 -13.45 -4.86 0.47
C LYS A 85 -13.63 -3.35 0.47
N LEU A 86 -12.62 -2.61 0.06
CA LEU A 86 -12.68 -1.15 0.07
C LEU A 86 -13.56 -0.62 -1.06
N ARG A 87 -14.30 0.42 -0.76
CA ARG A 87 -15.15 1.13 -1.72
C ARG A 87 -14.89 2.60 -1.63
N GLY A 88 -14.95 3.29 -2.76
CA GLY A 88 -14.76 4.72 -2.83
C GLY A 88 -13.78 5.10 -3.94
N ASP A 89 -13.75 6.38 -4.26
CA ASP A 89 -12.87 6.94 -5.29
C ASP A 89 -11.60 7.50 -4.66
N ASN A 90 -10.53 7.55 -5.44
CA ASN A 90 -9.27 8.18 -5.04
C ASN A 90 -8.68 7.58 -3.76
N ILE A 91 -8.74 6.26 -3.66
CA ILE A 91 -8.18 5.50 -2.53
C ILE A 91 -6.70 5.25 -2.76
N TYR A 92 -5.90 5.51 -1.74
CA TYR A 92 -4.45 5.31 -1.74
C TYR A 92 -4.04 4.48 -0.53
N ILE A 93 -2.98 3.70 -0.69
CA ILE A 93 -2.52 2.76 0.33
C ILE A 93 -1.07 3.05 0.71
N SER A 94 -0.80 3.12 2.01
CA SER A 94 0.55 3.11 2.56
C SER A 94 0.80 1.72 3.13
N PHE A 95 1.70 0.97 2.50
CA PHE A 95 2.04 -0.39 2.96
C PHE A 95 3.14 -0.32 4.01
N THR A 96 3.00 -1.10 5.07
CA THR A 96 4.05 -1.33 6.07
C THR A 96 4.70 -2.67 5.76
N ILE A 97 5.97 -2.65 5.46
CA ILE A 97 6.69 -3.78 4.87
C ILE A 97 7.91 -4.13 5.70
N LYS A 98 8.20 -5.43 5.79
CA LYS A 98 9.43 -5.95 6.37
C LYS A 98 10.16 -6.77 5.29
N ASN A 99 11.34 -6.33 4.93
CA ASN A 99 12.20 -7.01 3.96
C ASN A 99 13.29 -7.86 4.62
#